data_9d63ef706d62518b6a6cd10ded922d40
#
_entry.id   9d63ef706d62518b6a6cd10ded922d40
#
_cell.length_a   1.000
_cell.length_b   1.000
_cell.length_c   1.000
_cell.angle_alpha   90.00
_cell.angle_beta   90.00
_cell.angle_gamma   90.00
#
_symmetry.space_group_name_H-M   'P 1'
#
loop_
_entity.id
_entity.type
_entity.pdbx_description
1 polymer ?
#
loop_
_entity_poly.entity_id
_entity_poly.type
_entity_poly.pdbx_seq_one_letter_code
_entity_poly.pdbx_strand_id
1 'polypeptide(L)'
;MTEPGLIIYRFGADLFYANDHRFTDEVRMLVEHAPNPVRWFIVDAGAITDMDYSAARSLRDLLDDLARQKVGMIFARVSPYLKSDMDRHGITAAIGEARIFPTLHEAIAAARAGTLETGKERQR
;
A
#
# COMPACT_ATOMS: atom_id res chain seq x y z
N MET A 1 -13.64 -2.30 2.54
CA MET A 1 -13.90 -3.37 3.50
C MET A 1 -12.89 -3.36 4.63
N THR A 2 -13.32 -3.60 5.83
CA THR A 2 -12.41 -3.62 6.98
C THR A 2 -12.73 -4.79 7.89
N GLU A 3 -11.72 -5.19 8.64
CA GLU A 3 -11.85 -6.08 9.78
C GLU A 3 -10.80 -5.62 10.78
N PRO A 4 -10.86 -6.04 12.04
CA PRO A 4 -9.90 -5.56 13.03
C PRO A 4 -8.46 -5.73 12.56
N GLY A 5 -7.73 -4.61 12.47
CA GLY A 5 -6.34 -4.61 12.06
C GLY A 5 -6.08 -4.59 10.57
N LEU A 6 -7.12 -4.68 9.75
CA LEU A 6 -6.96 -4.82 8.30
C LEU A 6 -7.94 -3.94 7.55
N ILE A 7 -7.42 -3.11 6.64
CA ILE A 7 -8.24 -2.32 5.72
C ILE A 7 -7.92 -2.74 4.30
N ILE A 8 -8.95 -2.91 3.48
CA ILE A 8 -8.81 -3.16 2.05
C ILE A 8 -9.41 -1.97 1.32
N TYR A 9 -8.61 -1.31 0.49
CA TYR A 9 -8.97 -0.06 -0.15
C TYR A 9 -8.66 -0.12 -1.64
N ARG A 10 -9.61 0.28 -2.46
CA ARG A 10 -9.42 0.34 -3.91
C ARG A 10 -9.38 1.79 -4.37
N PHE A 11 -8.31 2.16 -5.06
CA PHE A 11 -8.21 3.46 -5.69
C PHE A 11 -8.56 3.30 -7.17
N GLY A 12 -9.51 4.06 -7.63
CA GLY A 12 -10.10 3.84 -8.96
C GLY A 12 -9.47 4.66 -10.08
N ALA A 13 -8.21 5.05 -9.96
CA ALA A 13 -7.55 5.87 -10.97
C ALA A 13 -6.06 5.63 -10.94
N ASP A 14 -5.38 6.10 -11.99
CA ASP A 14 -3.93 6.04 -12.00
C ASP A 14 -3.34 7.03 -11.00
N LEU A 15 -2.11 6.79 -10.57
CA LEU A 15 -1.44 7.63 -9.59
C LEU A 15 -0.52 8.61 -10.29
N PHE A 16 -1.03 9.82 -10.48
CA PHE A 16 -0.31 10.93 -11.08
C PHE A 16 -0.25 12.09 -10.11
N TYR A 17 0.61 13.03 -10.40
CA TYR A 17 0.75 14.23 -9.57
C TYR A 17 -0.60 14.88 -9.28
N ALA A 18 -1.49 14.90 -10.25
CA ALA A 18 -2.77 15.61 -10.09
C ALA A 18 -3.68 14.99 -9.04
N ASN A 19 -3.53 13.70 -8.76
CA ASN A 19 -4.42 13.04 -7.81
C ASN A 19 -3.70 12.29 -6.68
N ASP A 20 -2.40 12.48 -6.54
CA ASP A 20 -1.67 11.77 -5.50
C ASP A 20 -2.11 12.21 -4.10
N HIS A 21 -2.48 13.46 -3.93
CA HIS A 21 -2.96 13.94 -2.64
C HIS A 21 -4.27 13.29 -2.24
N ARG A 22 -5.16 13.07 -3.22
CA ARG A 22 -6.41 12.39 -2.90
C ARG A 22 -6.16 10.98 -2.37
N PHE A 23 -5.24 10.28 -3.01
CA PHE A 23 -4.90 8.94 -2.58
C PHE A 23 -4.30 8.94 -1.17
N THR A 24 -3.29 9.77 -0.94
CA THR A 24 -2.60 9.76 0.36
C THR A 24 -3.50 10.26 1.48
N ASP A 25 -4.34 11.27 1.19
CA ASP A 25 -5.25 11.78 2.21
C ASP A 25 -6.30 10.75 2.59
N GLU A 26 -6.83 10.03 1.60
CA GLU A 26 -7.82 9.00 1.89
C GLU A 26 -7.24 7.87 2.72
N VAL A 27 -6.01 7.46 2.40
CA VAL A 27 -5.35 6.40 3.16
C VAL A 27 -5.15 6.83 4.61
N ARG A 28 -4.63 8.05 4.80
CA ARG A 28 -4.39 8.55 6.15
C ARG A 28 -5.68 8.65 6.95
N MET A 29 -6.74 9.14 6.31
CA MET A 29 -8.02 9.28 6.98
C MET A 29 -8.58 7.91 7.39
N LEU A 30 -8.49 6.92 6.51
CA LEU A 30 -9.01 5.60 6.82
C LEU A 30 -8.27 4.96 7.98
N VAL A 31 -6.96 5.13 8.04
CA VAL A 31 -6.16 4.60 9.15
C VAL A 31 -6.49 5.33 10.44
N GLU A 32 -6.59 6.64 10.37
CA GLU A 32 -6.82 7.47 11.55
C GLU A 32 -8.18 7.22 12.17
N HIS A 33 -9.20 7.01 11.34
CA HIS A 33 -10.58 6.86 11.81
C HIS A 33 -11.03 5.41 11.95
N ALA A 34 -10.12 4.46 11.79
CA ALA A 34 -10.48 3.05 11.93
C ALA A 34 -10.91 2.77 13.37
N PRO A 35 -11.92 1.92 13.57
CA PRO A 35 -12.39 1.60 14.94
C PRO A 35 -11.36 0.82 15.76
N ASN A 36 -10.43 0.16 15.11
CA ASN A 36 -9.36 -0.59 15.77
C ASN A 36 -8.02 -0.20 15.16
N PRO A 37 -6.92 -0.32 15.91
CA PRO A 37 -5.61 -0.01 15.34
C PRO A 37 -5.37 -0.86 14.09
N VAL A 38 -4.90 -0.21 13.03
CA VAL A 38 -4.63 -0.87 11.76
C VAL A 38 -3.21 -1.43 11.77
N ARG A 39 -3.07 -2.69 11.36
CA ARG A 39 -1.75 -3.29 11.19
C ARG A 39 -1.38 -3.38 9.71
N TRP A 40 -2.35 -3.75 8.87
CA TRP A 40 -2.12 -3.88 7.44
C TRP A 40 -3.14 -3.10 6.64
N PHE A 41 -2.64 -2.36 5.67
CA PHE A 41 -3.48 -1.59 4.74
C PHE A 41 -3.24 -2.17 3.35
N ILE A 42 -4.25 -2.80 2.77
CA ILE A 42 -4.12 -3.41 1.45
C ILE A 42 -4.70 -2.46 0.41
N VAL A 43 -3.88 -2.09 -0.56
CA VAL A 43 -4.33 -1.30 -1.70
C VAL A 43 -4.67 -2.27 -2.83
N ASP A 44 -5.93 -2.30 -3.23
CA ASP A 44 -6.33 -3.03 -4.42
C ASP A 44 -6.00 -2.15 -5.61
N ALA A 45 -4.95 -2.51 -6.33
CA ALA A 45 -4.38 -1.70 -7.40
C ALA A 45 -4.90 -2.13 -8.78
N GLY A 46 -6.01 -2.86 -8.83
CA GLY A 46 -6.53 -3.38 -10.10
C GLY A 46 -6.86 -2.31 -11.12
N ALA A 47 -7.19 -1.09 -10.68
CA ALA A 47 -7.52 0.01 -11.58
C ALA A 47 -6.34 0.96 -11.81
N ILE A 48 -5.20 0.70 -11.20
CA ILE A 48 -4.03 1.56 -11.32
C ILE A 48 -3.10 0.96 -12.35
N THR A 49 -2.90 1.61 -13.48
CA THR A 49 -2.00 1.10 -14.51
C THR A 49 -0.73 1.92 -14.65
N ASP A 50 -0.72 3.13 -14.11
CA ASP A 50 0.41 4.03 -14.21
C ASP A 50 0.68 4.73 -12.89
N MET A 51 1.94 5.08 -12.66
CA MET A 51 2.35 5.86 -11.50
C MET A 51 3.51 6.74 -11.92
N ASP A 52 3.36 8.07 -11.82
CA ASP A 52 4.47 8.94 -12.19
C ASP A 52 5.41 9.14 -10.99
N TYR A 53 6.53 9.79 -11.26
CA TYR A 53 7.57 9.96 -10.25
C TYR A 53 7.09 10.77 -9.04
N SER A 54 6.32 11.82 -9.29
CA SER A 54 5.82 12.66 -8.20
C SER A 54 4.89 11.87 -7.28
N ALA A 55 4.00 11.08 -7.86
CA ALA A 55 3.12 10.23 -7.07
C ALA A 55 3.91 9.19 -6.28
N ALA A 56 4.96 8.64 -6.89
CA ALA A 56 5.82 7.67 -6.19
C ALA A 56 6.49 8.30 -4.98
N ARG A 57 6.92 9.56 -5.09
CA ARG A 57 7.52 10.26 -3.96
C ARG A 57 6.51 10.45 -2.83
N SER A 58 5.30 10.87 -3.18
CA SER A 58 4.25 11.04 -2.17
C SER A 58 3.91 9.73 -1.51
N LEU A 59 3.89 8.65 -2.28
CA LEU A 59 3.63 7.33 -1.72
C LEU A 59 4.74 6.90 -0.77
N ARG A 60 5.99 7.20 -1.13
CA ARG A 60 7.12 6.86 -0.25
C ARG A 60 6.99 7.57 1.10
N ASP A 61 6.61 8.86 1.07
CA ASP A 61 6.41 9.60 2.30
C ASP A 61 5.27 9.00 3.13
N LEU A 62 4.21 8.58 2.46
CA LEU A 62 3.09 7.94 3.14
C LEU A 62 3.53 6.63 3.79
N LEU A 63 4.33 5.83 3.08
CA LEU A 63 4.83 4.58 3.64
C LEU A 63 5.62 4.81 4.93
N ASP A 64 6.46 5.86 4.93
CA ASP A 64 7.25 6.19 6.12
C ASP A 64 6.36 6.62 7.27
N ASP A 65 5.34 7.44 6.99
CA ASP A 65 4.41 7.87 8.03
C ASP A 65 3.67 6.69 8.64
N LEU A 66 3.20 5.78 7.79
CA LEU A 66 2.47 4.62 8.27
C LEU A 66 3.39 3.68 9.06
N ALA A 67 4.63 3.52 8.63
CA ALA A 67 5.58 2.67 9.34
C ALA A 67 5.83 3.18 10.76
N ARG A 68 5.85 4.50 10.94
CA ARG A 68 6.00 5.06 12.28
C ARG A 68 4.82 4.72 13.18
N GLN A 69 3.67 4.47 12.60
CA GLN A 69 2.48 4.05 13.33
C GLN A 69 2.34 2.53 13.37
N LYS A 70 3.35 1.83 12.86
CA LYS A 70 3.38 0.36 12.78
C LYS A 70 2.30 -0.19 11.87
N VAL A 71 1.99 0.55 10.81
CA VAL A 71 1.05 0.11 9.78
C VAL A 71 1.86 -0.24 8.54
N GLY A 72 1.69 -1.46 8.06
CA GLY A 72 2.32 -1.89 6.81
C GLY A 72 1.35 -1.78 5.65
N MET A 73 1.88 -1.54 4.46
CA MET A 73 1.07 -1.43 3.26
C MET A 73 1.39 -2.59 2.32
N ILE A 74 0.33 -3.16 1.76
CA ILE A 74 0.41 -4.27 0.81
C ILE A 74 -0.27 -3.81 -0.46
N PHE A 75 0.31 -4.14 -1.62
CA PHE A 75 -0.33 -3.87 -2.92
C PHE A 75 -0.81 -5.19 -3.51
N ALA A 76 -2.06 -5.21 -3.96
CA ALA A 76 -2.67 -6.39 -4.56
C ALA A 76 -3.14 -6.06 -5.97
N ARG A 77 -3.19 -7.08 -6.82
CA ARG A 77 -3.67 -6.97 -8.20
C ARG A 77 -2.83 -6.01 -9.04
N VAL A 78 -1.53 -6.02 -8.79
CA VAL A 78 -0.59 -5.14 -9.49
C VAL A 78 -0.33 -5.70 -10.89
N SER A 79 -0.63 -4.90 -11.92
CA SER A 79 -0.39 -5.30 -13.30
C SER A 79 1.11 -5.20 -13.63
N PRO A 80 1.56 -5.88 -14.70
CA PRO A 80 2.95 -5.72 -15.14
C PRO A 80 3.30 -4.28 -15.49
N TYR A 81 2.34 -3.50 -15.99
CA TYR A 81 2.57 -2.10 -16.33
C TYR A 81 2.84 -1.29 -15.07
N LEU A 82 2.01 -1.43 -14.07
CA LEU A 82 2.20 -0.74 -12.81
C LEU A 82 3.49 -1.20 -12.12
N LYS A 83 3.75 -2.51 -12.15
CA LYS A 83 4.96 -3.03 -11.52
C LYS A 83 6.21 -2.43 -12.13
N SER A 84 6.20 -2.24 -13.45
CA SER A 84 7.32 -1.62 -14.15
C SER A 84 7.57 -0.19 -13.64
N ASP A 85 6.50 0.58 -13.46
CA ASP A 85 6.62 1.94 -12.92
C ASP A 85 7.09 1.90 -11.48
N MET A 86 6.56 1.00 -10.68
CA MET A 86 6.96 0.87 -9.28
C MET A 86 8.43 0.52 -9.15
N ASP A 87 8.91 -0.37 -10.02
CA ASP A 87 10.32 -0.74 -10.04
C ASP A 87 11.19 0.46 -10.42
N ARG A 88 10.79 1.15 -11.48
CA ARG A 88 11.58 2.25 -12.01
C ARG A 88 11.67 3.42 -11.03
N HIS A 89 10.60 3.67 -10.30
CA HIS A 89 10.56 4.80 -9.37
C HIS A 89 10.96 4.43 -7.94
N GLY A 90 11.43 3.20 -7.73
CA GLY A 90 11.94 2.79 -6.41
C GLY A 90 10.87 2.43 -5.39
N ILE A 91 9.61 2.35 -5.81
CA ILE A 91 8.53 2.03 -4.89
C ILE A 91 8.52 0.57 -4.52
N THR A 92 8.87 -0.31 -5.46
CA THR A 92 8.94 -1.74 -5.17
C THR A 92 9.89 -2.02 -4.01
N ALA A 93 11.06 -1.34 -4.02
CA ALA A 93 12.02 -1.51 -2.93
C ALA A 93 11.50 -0.94 -1.62
N ALA A 94 10.76 0.17 -1.68
CA ALA A 94 10.24 0.80 -0.48
C ALA A 94 9.13 -0.03 0.17
N ILE A 95 8.25 -0.62 -0.66
CA ILE A 95 7.18 -1.48 -0.15
C ILE A 95 7.73 -2.83 0.27
N GLY A 96 8.59 -3.41 -0.54
CA GLY A 96 9.11 -4.76 -0.37
C GLY A 96 8.43 -5.73 -1.32
N GLU A 97 9.23 -6.51 -2.05
CA GLU A 97 8.67 -7.47 -3.02
C GLU A 97 7.67 -8.43 -2.36
N ALA A 98 7.94 -8.80 -1.11
CA ALA A 98 7.08 -9.77 -0.42
C ALA A 98 5.69 -9.21 -0.10
N ARG A 99 5.49 -7.91 -0.29
CA ARG A 99 4.21 -7.25 -0.01
C ARG A 99 3.47 -6.84 -1.28
N ILE A 100 3.87 -7.39 -2.42
CA ILE A 100 3.23 -7.11 -3.70
C ILE A 100 2.71 -8.43 -4.25
N PHE A 101 1.40 -8.50 -4.45
CA PHE A 101 0.73 -9.76 -4.81
C PHE A 101 -0.05 -9.61 -6.11
N PRO A 102 -0.12 -10.67 -6.92
CA PRO A 102 -0.91 -10.62 -8.15
C PRO A 102 -2.41 -10.68 -7.91
N THR A 103 -2.84 -11.20 -6.76
CA THR A 103 -4.28 -11.32 -6.47
C THR A 103 -4.59 -10.74 -5.11
N LEU A 104 -5.83 -10.30 -4.95
CA LEU A 104 -6.30 -9.80 -3.67
C LEU A 104 -6.39 -10.92 -2.64
N HIS A 105 -6.78 -12.11 -3.09
CA HIS A 105 -6.90 -13.26 -2.21
C HIS A 105 -5.57 -13.58 -1.51
N GLU A 106 -4.48 -13.59 -2.28
CA GLU A 106 -3.16 -13.86 -1.72
C GLU A 106 -2.72 -12.79 -0.74
N ALA A 107 -3.02 -11.53 -1.07
CA ALA A 107 -2.66 -10.41 -0.20
C ALA A 107 -3.38 -10.52 1.15
N ILE A 108 -4.66 -10.83 1.12
CA ILE A 108 -5.46 -10.95 2.33
C ILE A 108 -4.96 -12.14 3.16
N ALA A 109 -4.69 -13.26 2.51
CA ALA A 109 -4.20 -14.44 3.21
C ALA A 109 -2.88 -14.16 3.92
N ALA A 110 -1.98 -13.45 3.23
CA ALA A 110 -0.67 -13.12 3.82
C ALA A 110 -0.83 -12.21 5.04
N ALA A 111 -1.72 -11.23 4.94
CA ALA A 111 -1.95 -10.32 6.06
C ALA A 111 -2.53 -11.07 7.26
N ARG A 112 -3.49 -11.95 7.01
CA ARG A 112 -4.15 -12.69 8.09
C ARG A 112 -3.24 -13.74 8.73
N ALA A 113 -2.34 -14.31 7.94
CA ALA A 113 -1.44 -15.34 8.45
C ALA A 113 -0.36 -14.79 9.37
N GLY A 114 -0.13 -13.46 9.34
CA GLY A 114 0.91 -12.87 10.18
C GLY A 114 2.31 -13.23 9.72
N THR A 115 2.47 -13.60 8.45
CA THR A 115 3.78 -14.01 7.94
C THR A 115 4.62 -12.84 7.46
N LEU A 116 4.03 -11.63 7.40
CA LEU A 116 4.73 -10.44 6.95
C LEU A 116 5.14 -9.60 8.14
N GLU A 117 6.20 -8.82 7.96
CA GLU A 117 6.67 -7.90 8.99
C GLU A 117 6.26 -6.49 8.65
N THR A 118 5.91 -5.72 9.67
CA THR A 118 5.61 -4.30 9.48
C THR A 118 6.83 -3.47 9.82
N GLY A 119 6.96 -2.37 9.10
CA GLY A 119 7.90 -1.31 9.44
C GLY A 119 9.19 -1.75 10.07
N LYS A 120 9.41 -1.31 11.26
CA LYS A 120 10.67 -1.51 11.96
C LYS A 120 10.96 -2.94 12.36
N GLU A 121 9.96 -3.78 12.36
CA GLU A 121 10.19 -5.19 12.68
C GLU A 121 11.13 -5.85 11.69
N ARG A 122 11.26 -5.27 10.52
CA ARG A 122 12.17 -5.81 9.52
C ARG A 122 13.64 -5.59 9.87
N GLN A 123 13.91 -4.73 10.81
CA GLN A 123 15.25 -4.39 11.26
C GLN A 123 15.71 -5.44 12.23
N ARG A 124 16.51 -6.34 11.80
CA ARG A 124 16.90 -7.42 12.70
C ARG A 124 18.32 -7.80 12.47
#